data_f9208de5dcc485cfb8f875df2944498b
#
_entry.id   f9208de5dcc485cfb8f875df2944498b
#
_cell.length_a   1.000
_cell.length_b   1.000
_cell.length_c   1.000
_cell.angle_alpha   90.00
_cell.angle_beta   90.00
_cell.angle_gamma   90.00
#
_symmetry.space_group_name_H-M   'P 1'
#
loop_
_entity.id
_entity.type
_entity.pdbx_description
1 polymer ?
#
loop_
_entity_poly.entity_id
_entity_poly.type
_entity_poly.pdbx_seq_one_letter_code
_entity_poly.pdbx_strand_id
1 'polypeptide(L)'
;HLSEWMRAENRRWPADAELFLRQDDLATLEAMRASNNVHAQAVVHRRHFPLAFETREHLSESEGVAFEALLPELRAHYGEGEILVARSAKDPHRLGGSPVWVRYGDGRLESMESASHFIRHLTRIDRYRVYTRPEIRDEVAAGLRQRFLV
;
A
#
# COMPACT_ATOMS: atom_id res chain seq x y z
N HIS A 1 7.45 6.86 -1.22
CA HIS A 1 8.21 8.03 -1.70
C HIS A 1 7.81 8.46 -3.12
N LEU A 2 7.76 7.56 -4.12
CA LEU A 2 7.40 7.92 -5.49
C LEU A 2 6.04 8.62 -5.56
N SER A 3 5.00 8.04 -4.96
CA SER A 3 3.65 8.61 -4.95
C SER A 3 3.58 9.98 -4.25
N GLU A 4 4.33 10.16 -3.16
CA GLU A 4 4.37 11.42 -2.43
C GLU A 4 5.08 12.52 -3.24
N TRP A 5 6.20 12.19 -3.90
CA TRP A 5 6.87 13.10 -4.82
C TRP A 5 5.96 13.51 -5.98
N MET A 6 5.31 12.55 -6.63
CA MET A 6 4.39 12.84 -7.74
C MET A 6 3.23 13.73 -7.29
N ARG A 7 2.67 13.49 -6.10
CA ARG A 7 1.59 14.30 -5.53
C ARG A 7 2.05 15.73 -5.23
N ALA A 8 3.20 15.86 -4.58
CA ALA A 8 3.76 17.17 -4.16
C ALA A 8 4.09 18.06 -5.36
N GLU A 9 4.54 17.49 -6.47
CA GLU A 9 4.87 18.21 -7.70
C GLU A 9 3.76 18.17 -8.76
N ASN A 10 2.55 17.72 -8.40
CA ASN A 10 1.41 17.55 -9.31
C ASN A 10 1.75 16.78 -10.60
N ARG A 11 2.63 15.79 -10.48
CA ARG A 11 3.02 14.90 -11.57
C ARG A 11 2.01 13.79 -11.78
N ARG A 12 1.79 13.46 -13.03
CA ARG A 12 0.93 12.33 -13.43
C ARG A 12 1.60 11.55 -14.56
N TRP A 13 1.34 10.27 -14.60
CA TRP A 13 1.71 9.46 -15.76
C TRP A 13 0.90 9.94 -16.97
N PRO A 14 1.52 10.01 -18.16
CA PRO A 14 0.79 10.34 -19.38
C PRO A 14 -0.37 9.37 -19.62
N ALA A 15 -1.51 9.90 -20.04
CA ALA A 15 -2.65 9.08 -20.45
C ALA A 15 -2.46 8.53 -21.89
N ASP A 16 -1.61 9.17 -22.69
CA ASP A 16 -1.22 8.73 -24.02
C ASP A 16 -0.25 7.55 -23.91
N ALA A 17 -0.55 6.45 -24.62
CA ALA A 17 0.23 5.22 -24.54
C ALA A 17 1.66 5.36 -25.04
N GLU A 18 1.90 6.13 -26.10
CA GLU A 18 3.26 6.32 -26.62
C GLU A 18 4.11 7.17 -25.69
N LEU A 19 3.53 8.24 -25.12
CA LEU A 19 4.20 9.06 -24.13
C LEU A 19 4.46 8.28 -22.84
N PHE A 20 3.53 7.41 -22.43
CA PHE A 20 3.71 6.55 -21.27
C PHE A 20 4.88 5.57 -21.47
N LEU A 21 4.98 4.95 -22.63
CA LEU A 21 6.07 4.01 -22.96
C LEU A 21 7.47 4.68 -23.01
N ARG A 22 7.52 5.99 -23.16
CA ARG A 22 8.78 6.77 -23.08
C ARG A 22 9.19 7.13 -21.65
N GLN A 23 8.27 6.94 -20.69
CA GLN A 23 8.54 7.17 -19.25
C GLN A 23 9.15 5.91 -18.65
N ASP A 24 10.44 5.73 -18.89
CA ASP A 24 11.21 4.65 -18.27
C ASP A 24 11.74 5.04 -16.89
N ASP A 25 12.38 4.08 -16.23
CA ASP A 25 12.97 4.27 -14.90
C ASP A 25 14.09 5.33 -14.94
N LEU A 26 14.81 5.45 -16.07
CA LEU A 26 15.91 6.41 -16.20
C LEU A 26 15.37 7.84 -16.24
N ALA A 27 14.38 8.11 -17.09
CA ALA A 27 13.72 9.42 -17.19
C ALA A 27 13.10 9.83 -15.84
N THR A 28 12.48 8.88 -15.15
CA THR A 28 11.92 9.10 -13.82
C THR A 28 12.99 9.44 -12.78
N LEU A 29 14.10 8.70 -12.76
CA LEU A 29 15.22 8.97 -11.86
C LEU A 29 15.92 10.29 -12.16
N GLU A 30 16.07 10.67 -13.42
CA GLU A 30 16.62 11.98 -13.79
C GLU A 30 15.72 13.13 -13.31
N ALA A 31 14.42 13.00 -13.46
CA ALA A 31 13.46 13.97 -12.94
C ALA A 31 13.53 14.08 -11.40
N MET A 32 13.70 12.94 -10.71
CA MET A 32 13.90 12.93 -9.25
C MET A 32 15.23 13.57 -8.83
N ARG A 33 16.32 13.35 -9.58
CA ARG A 33 17.61 14.00 -9.29
C ARG A 33 17.56 15.50 -9.42
N ALA A 34 16.79 16.00 -10.38
CA ALA A 34 16.59 17.44 -10.60
C ALA A 34 15.62 18.07 -9.56
N SER A 35 14.88 17.26 -8.81
CA SER A 35 13.92 17.72 -7.81
C SER A 35 14.58 17.93 -6.44
N ASN A 36 14.21 19.01 -5.75
CA ASN A 36 14.60 19.25 -4.34
C ASN A 36 13.62 18.58 -3.35
N ASN A 37 12.62 17.85 -3.83
CA ASN A 37 11.64 17.20 -2.98
C ASN A 37 12.28 16.09 -2.14
N VAL A 38 12.00 16.07 -0.85
CA VAL A 38 12.57 15.11 0.12
C VAL A 38 12.32 13.65 -0.27
N HIS A 39 11.15 13.35 -0.85
CA HIS A 39 10.82 11.98 -1.26
C HIS A 39 11.56 11.59 -2.56
N ALA A 40 11.75 12.51 -3.51
CA ALA A 40 12.58 12.26 -4.69
C ALA A 40 14.02 11.97 -4.27
N GLN A 41 14.59 12.80 -3.40
CA GLN A 41 15.95 12.62 -2.89
C GLN A 41 16.10 11.32 -2.07
N ALA A 42 15.06 10.92 -1.34
CA ALA A 42 15.05 9.65 -0.62
C ALA A 42 15.18 8.44 -1.57
N VAL A 43 14.51 8.49 -2.74
CA VAL A 43 14.66 7.45 -3.77
C VAL A 43 16.05 7.48 -4.39
N VAL A 44 16.50 8.64 -4.86
CA VAL A 44 17.81 8.83 -5.52
C VAL A 44 18.97 8.36 -4.66
N HIS A 45 18.93 8.69 -3.36
CA HIS A 45 19.99 8.37 -2.41
C HIS A 45 19.75 7.06 -1.64
N ARG A 46 18.70 6.30 -1.99
CA ARG A 46 18.30 5.04 -1.31
C ARG A 46 18.08 5.20 0.20
N ARG A 47 17.62 6.38 0.63
CA ARG A 47 17.27 6.69 2.02
C ARG A 47 15.79 6.45 2.27
N HIS A 48 15.36 5.21 2.04
CA HIS A 48 13.96 4.85 2.25
C HIS A 48 13.59 4.84 3.72
N PHE A 49 12.34 5.17 4.00
CA PHE A 49 11.83 5.03 5.35
C PHE A 49 11.76 3.55 5.73
N PRO A 50 12.37 3.15 6.85
CA PRO A 50 12.26 1.79 7.35
C PRO A 50 10.84 1.48 7.84
N LEU A 51 10.49 0.21 7.82
CA LEU A 51 9.27 -0.29 8.43
C LEU A 51 9.33 -0.09 9.95
N ALA A 52 8.39 0.67 10.50
CA ALA A 52 8.22 0.86 11.93
C ALA A 52 7.22 -0.14 12.52
N PHE A 53 6.09 -0.33 11.84
CA PHE A 53 5.02 -1.17 12.33
C PHE A 53 4.29 -1.89 11.20
N GLU A 54 3.84 -3.10 11.46
CA GLU A 54 2.98 -3.87 10.57
C GLU A 54 1.87 -4.50 11.41
N THR A 55 0.63 -4.38 10.94
CA THR A 55 -0.50 -5.06 11.56
C THR A 55 -0.48 -6.55 11.21
N ARG A 56 -1.26 -7.36 11.91
CA ARG A 56 -1.54 -8.74 11.48
C ARG A 56 -2.18 -8.77 10.08
N GLU A 57 -2.12 -9.91 9.40
CA GLU A 57 -2.54 -10.05 8.00
C GLU A 57 -4.06 -10.00 7.79
N HIS A 58 -4.84 -10.35 8.82
CA HIS A 58 -6.29 -10.50 8.73
C HIS A 58 -6.97 -9.56 9.73
N LEU A 59 -6.88 -8.25 9.46
CA LEU A 59 -7.62 -7.27 10.26
C LEU A 59 -9.13 -7.42 10.01
N SER A 60 -9.90 -7.35 11.07
CA SER A 60 -11.33 -7.14 10.98
C SER A 60 -11.62 -5.72 10.46
N GLU A 61 -12.81 -5.50 9.96
CA GLU A 61 -13.22 -4.18 9.46
C GLU A 61 -13.14 -3.12 10.58
N SER A 62 -13.57 -3.47 11.79
CA SER A 62 -13.51 -2.57 12.95
C SER A 62 -12.08 -2.20 13.36
N GLU A 63 -11.15 -3.14 13.30
CA GLU A 63 -9.74 -2.87 13.57
C GLU A 63 -9.11 -2.00 12.49
N GLY A 64 -9.48 -2.22 11.22
CA GLY A 64 -9.05 -1.36 10.11
C GLY A 64 -9.51 0.07 10.28
N VAL A 65 -10.79 0.28 10.63
CA VAL A 65 -11.35 1.61 10.93
C VAL A 65 -10.65 2.26 12.12
N ALA A 66 -10.44 1.51 13.19
CA ALA A 66 -9.72 2.02 14.37
C ALA A 66 -8.27 2.41 14.04
N PHE A 67 -7.58 1.63 13.18
CA PHE A 67 -6.24 1.97 12.73
C PHE A 67 -6.24 3.24 11.87
N GLU A 68 -7.15 3.37 10.91
CA GLU A 68 -7.25 4.56 10.07
C GLU A 68 -7.55 5.82 10.89
N ALA A 69 -8.35 5.70 11.95
CA ALA A 69 -8.65 6.84 12.84
C ALA A 69 -7.42 7.37 13.59
N LEU A 70 -6.37 6.57 13.79
CA LEU A 70 -5.13 7.01 14.43
C LEU A 70 -4.17 7.74 13.49
N LEU A 71 -4.29 7.56 12.18
CA LEU A 71 -3.34 8.12 11.23
C LEU A 71 -3.28 9.66 11.26
N PRO A 72 -4.40 10.39 11.37
CA PRO A 72 -4.35 11.84 11.53
C PRO A 72 -3.61 12.29 12.80
N GLU A 73 -3.79 11.60 13.93
CA GLU A 73 -3.09 11.90 15.18
C GLU A 73 -1.57 11.70 15.05
N LEU A 74 -1.16 10.58 14.44
CA LEU A 74 0.25 10.30 14.19
C LEU A 74 0.88 11.36 13.29
N ARG A 75 0.20 11.75 12.22
CA ARG A 75 0.69 12.78 11.30
C ARG A 75 0.75 14.16 11.93
N ALA A 76 -0.23 14.51 12.77
CA ALA A 76 -0.22 15.76 13.50
C ALA A 76 0.94 15.82 14.50
N HIS A 77 1.29 14.69 15.12
CA HIS A 77 2.37 14.62 16.13
C HIS A 77 3.76 14.62 15.48
N TYR A 78 3.98 13.81 14.44
CA TYR A 78 5.31 13.61 13.85
C TYR A 78 5.56 14.42 12.58
N GLY A 79 4.51 14.93 11.95
CA GLY A 79 4.56 15.64 10.67
C GLY A 79 3.95 14.82 9.53
N GLU A 80 3.26 15.51 8.63
CA GLU A 80 2.49 14.89 7.53
C GLU A 80 3.36 14.03 6.60
N GLY A 81 4.58 14.48 6.29
CA GLY A 81 5.53 13.78 5.42
C GLY A 81 6.37 12.71 6.11
N GLU A 82 6.28 12.58 7.44
CA GLU A 82 7.14 11.69 8.24
C GLU A 82 6.56 10.29 8.41
N ILE A 83 5.27 10.13 8.17
CA ILE A 83 4.53 8.88 8.30
C ILE A 83 3.99 8.47 6.93
N LEU A 84 4.54 7.41 6.37
CA LEU A 84 4.02 6.78 5.16
C LEU A 84 3.27 5.50 5.51
N VAL A 85 2.07 5.34 4.98
CA VAL A 85 1.23 4.18 5.24
C VAL A 85 0.92 3.47 3.93
N ALA A 86 1.13 2.16 3.92
CA ALA A 86 0.71 1.29 2.84
C ALA A 86 -0.33 0.31 3.36
N ARG A 87 -1.45 0.19 2.66
CA ARG A 87 -2.46 -0.84 2.90
C ARG A 87 -2.38 -1.89 1.81
N SER A 88 -2.36 -3.15 2.19
CA SER A 88 -2.51 -4.29 1.29
C SER A 88 -3.83 -4.97 1.62
N ALA A 89 -4.83 -4.76 0.76
CA ALA A 89 -6.13 -5.40 0.86
C ALA A 89 -6.34 -6.25 -0.39
N LYS A 90 -6.50 -7.57 -0.21
CA LYS A 90 -6.80 -8.51 -1.30
C LYS A 90 -7.94 -9.43 -0.88
N ASP A 91 -8.97 -9.47 -1.71
CA ASP A 91 -10.02 -10.46 -1.64
C ASP A 91 -9.71 -11.54 -2.69
N PRO A 92 -9.32 -12.75 -2.28
CA PRO A 92 -8.95 -13.81 -3.22
C PRO A 92 -10.14 -14.35 -4.02
N HIS A 93 -11.37 -14.03 -3.60
CA HIS A 93 -12.59 -14.48 -4.22
C HIS A 93 -13.08 -13.55 -5.33
N ARG A 94 -12.42 -12.40 -5.55
CA ARG A 94 -12.85 -11.40 -6.52
C ARG A 94 -11.70 -10.91 -7.38
N LEU A 95 -11.91 -10.96 -8.69
CA LEU A 95 -11.09 -10.26 -9.67
C LEU A 95 -11.82 -8.97 -10.07
N GLY A 96 -11.27 -7.81 -9.67
CA GLY A 96 -11.87 -6.53 -10.01
C GLY A 96 -13.29 -6.30 -9.46
N GLY A 97 -13.66 -6.96 -8.36
CA GLY A 97 -14.98 -6.84 -7.74
C GLY A 97 -16.05 -7.84 -8.26
N SER A 98 -15.75 -8.62 -9.28
CA SER A 98 -16.66 -9.63 -9.84
C SER A 98 -16.26 -11.04 -9.42
N PRO A 99 -17.23 -11.95 -9.19
CA PRO A 99 -16.94 -13.36 -8.95
C PRO A 99 -16.33 -14.01 -10.20
N VAL A 100 -15.40 -14.94 -9.99
CA VAL A 100 -14.86 -15.78 -11.08
C VAL A 100 -15.73 -17.00 -11.25
N TRP A 101 -16.16 -17.25 -12.49
CA TRP A 101 -16.99 -18.40 -12.84
C TRP A 101 -16.17 -19.49 -13.51
N VAL A 102 -16.36 -20.73 -13.10
CA VAL A 102 -15.79 -21.93 -13.69
C VAL A 102 -16.85 -22.59 -14.57
N ARG A 103 -16.55 -22.79 -15.85
CA ARG A 103 -17.39 -23.54 -16.78
C ARG A 103 -16.80 -24.94 -16.95
N TYR A 104 -17.60 -25.95 -16.69
CA TYR A 104 -17.26 -27.34 -16.88
C TYR A 104 -17.55 -27.78 -18.33
N GLY A 105 -16.97 -28.90 -18.75
CA GLY A 105 -17.16 -29.46 -20.11
C GLY A 105 -18.59 -29.85 -20.41
N ASP A 106 -19.42 -30.15 -19.40
CA ASP A 106 -20.84 -30.43 -19.48
C ASP A 106 -21.73 -29.17 -19.60
N GLY A 107 -21.09 -27.99 -19.62
CA GLY A 107 -21.77 -26.68 -19.70
C GLY A 107 -22.19 -26.08 -18.35
N ARG A 108 -22.05 -26.80 -17.24
CA ARG A 108 -22.36 -26.32 -15.91
C ARG A 108 -21.47 -25.13 -15.53
N LEU A 109 -22.06 -24.12 -14.91
CA LEU A 109 -21.38 -22.96 -14.37
C LEU A 109 -21.40 -22.99 -12.84
N GLU A 110 -20.28 -22.75 -12.22
CA GLU A 110 -20.15 -22.71 -10.77
C GLU A 110 -19.16 -21.60 -10.38
N SER A 111 -19.37 -20.95 -9.20
CA SER A 111 -18.38 -19.98 -8.74
C SER A 111 -17.06 -20.70 -8.41
N MET A 112 -15.93 -20.00 -8.58
CA MET A 112 -14.62 -20.56 -8.25
C MET A 112 -14.53 -20.98 -6.77
N GLU A 113 -15.21 -20.27 -5.88
CA GLU A 113 -15.31 -20.61 -4.46
C GLU A 113 -15.99 -21.97 -4.25
N SER A 114 -17.08 -22.24 -4.98
CA SER A 114 -17.79 -23.53 -4.91
C SER A 114 -16.98 -24.63 -5.57
N ALA A 115 -16.37 -24.34 -6.71
CA ALA A 115 -15.61 -25.30 -7.50
C ALA A 115 -14.28 -25.75 -6.86
N SER A 116 -13.68 -24.91 -6.02
CA SER A 116 -12.38 -25.19 -5.42
C SER A 116 -12.43 -25.08 -3.89
N HIS A 117 -12.18 -26.21 -3.21
CA HIS A 117 -12.04 -26.26 -1.76
C HIS A 117 -10.91 -25.33 -1.27
N PHE A 118 -9.80 -25.25 -2.01
CA PHE A 118 -8.68 -24.37 -1.68
C PHE A 118 -9.10 -22.90 -1.72
N ILE A 119 -9.74 -22.48 -2.81
CA ILE A 119 -10.19 -21.08 -2.97
C ILE A 119 -11.22 -20.71 -1.89
N ARG A 120 -12.15 -21.60 -1.59
CA ARG A 120 -13.19 -21.39 -0.55
C ARG A 120 -12.60 -21.04 0.83
N HIS A 121 -11.42 -21.55 1.14
CA HIS A 121 -10.76 -21.36 2.44
C HIS A 121 -9.68 -20.28 2.42
N LEU A 122 -9.48 -19.59 1.28
CA LEU A 122 -8.62 -18.42 1.26
C LEU A 122 -9.27 -17.28 2.05
N THR A 123 -8.51 -16.72 2.96
CA THR A 123 -8.97 -15.58 3.77
C THR A 123 -8.58 -14.26 3.11
N ARG A 124 -9.42 -13.25 3.27
CA ARG A 124 -9.11 -11.89 2.86
C ARG A 124 -7.87 -11.40 3.62
N ILE A 125 -6.89 -10.90 2.88
CA ILE A 125 -5.75 -10.19 3.45
C ILE A 125 -6.13 -8.72 3.56
N ASP A 126 -5.99 -8.15 4.75
CA ASP A 126 -6.09 -6.72 4.98
C ASP A 126 -5.05 -6.33 6.03
N ARG A 127 -4.03 -5.61 5.60
CA ARG A 127 -2.85 -5.32 6.40
C ARG A 127 -2.35 -3.92 6.13
N TYR A 128 -1.95 -3.23 7.19
CA TYR A 128 -1.29 -1.94 7.12
C TYR A 128 0.19 -2.06 7.48
N ARG A 129 1.01 -1.28 6.80
CA ARG A 129 2.42 -1.06 7.09
C ARG A 129 2.67 0.41 7.28
N VAL A 130 3.36 0.76 8.35
CA VAL A 130 3.77 2.12 8.67
C VAL A 130 5.27 2.23 8.52
N TYR A 131 5.69 3.17 7.70
CA TYR A 131 7.09 3.50 7.46
C TYR A 131 7.35 4.92 7.95
N THR A 132 8.50 5.13 8.59
CA THR A 132 8.87 6.43 9.16
C THR A 132 10.33 6.73 8.90
N ARG A 133 10.75 7.97 9.15
CA ARG A 133 12.17 8.26 9.22
C ARG A 133 12.85 7.40 10.32
N PRO A 134 14.15 7.06 10.14
CA PRO A 134 14.87 6.23 11.11
C PRO A 134 14.81 6.78 12.54
N GLU A 135 14.85 8.11 12.69
CA GLU A 135 14.96 8.79 13.98
C GLU A 135 13.74 8.61 14.89
N ILE A 136 12.54 8.48 14.29
CA ILE A 136 11.28 8.32 15.03
C ILE A 136 10.73 6.89 14.98
N ARG A 137 11.42 5.98 14.29
CA ARG A 137 10.94 4.62 14.02
C ARG A 137 10.56 3.87 15.27
N ASP A 138 11.45 3.83 16.25
CA ASP A 138 11.27 2.99 17.44
C ASP A 138 10.19 3.56 18.36
N GLU A 139 10.05 4.88 18.43
CA GLU A 139 8.99 5.55 19.18
C GLU A 139 7.61 5.26 18.56
N VAL A 140 7.47 5.44 17.25
CA VAL A 140 6.23 5.11 16.51
C VAL A 140 5.90 3.63 16.65
N ALA A 141 6.90 2.76 16.52
CA ALA A 141 6.72 1.32 16.68
C ALA A 141 6.21 0.95 18.07
N ALA A 142 6.77 1.54 19.13
CA ALA A 142 6.34 1.30 20.51
C ALA A 142 4.90 1.78 20.74
N GLY A 143 4.56 2.99 20.30
CA GLY A 143 3.22 3.56 20.44
C GLY A 143 2.15 2.73 19.70
N LEU A 144 2.43 2.26 18.49
CA LEU A 144 1.50 1.44 17.73
C LEU A 144 1.37 0.01 18.31
N ARG A 145 2.46 -0.59 18.78
CA ARG A 145 2.41 -1.89 19.43
C ARG A 145 1.54 -1.86 20.69
N GLN A 146 1.66 -0.84 21.50
CA GLN A 146 0.85 -0.70 22.71
C GLN A 146 -0.65 -0.65 22.41
N ARG A 147 -1.04 -0.10 21.25
CA ARG A 147 -2.46 0.06 20.85
C ARG A 147 -3.00 -1.11 20.02
N PHE A 148 -2.14 -1.87 19.30
CA PHE A 148 -2.56 -2.86 18.30
C PHE A 148 -1.91 -4.23 18.43
N LEU A 149 -0.95 -4.43 19.34
CA LEU A 149 -0.52 -5.76 19.70
C LEU A 149 -1.35 -6.27 20.87
N VAL A 150 -2.25 -7.06 20.49
CA VAL A 150 -2.74 -8.15 21.32
C VAL A 150 -2.21 -9.46 20.77
#